data_8926c560fd48cf999027ed578180550b
#
_entry.id   8926c560fd48cf999027ed578180550b
#
_cell.length_a   1.000
_cell.length_b   1.000
_cell.length_c   1.000
_cell.angle_alpha   90.00
_cell.angle_beta   90.00
_cell.angle_gamma   90.00
#
_symmetry.space_group_name_H-M   'P 1'
#
loop_
_entity.id
_entity.type
_entity.pdbx_description
1 polymer ?
#
loop_
_entity_poly.entity_id
_entity_poly.type
_entity_poly.pdbx_seq_one_letter_code
_entity_poly.pdbx_strand_id
1 'polypeptide(L)'
;MKIIRFILLITLSLPIFACSSKITQTGKASFYADKFNGKKTASGEKFRNSKLTAAHKTLPFGTKVKVTNLKNGKTVKVIVNDRGPFVAGRIIDLSKKAAKKIDIVNAGVGNVKITYKKKKK
;
A
#
# COMPACT_ATOMS: atom_id res chain seq x y z
N MET A 1 -50.43 -7.77 45.12
CA MET A 1 -48.98 -7.80 44.83
C MET A 1 -48.77 -7.39 43.37
N LYS A 2 -48.25 -6.22 43.15
CA LYS A 2 -47.87 -5.77 41.79
C LYS A 2 -46.48 -6.28 41.51
N ILE A 3 -46.33 -7.19 40.56
CA ILE A 3 -45.05 -7.64 40.06
C ILE A 3 -44.56 -6.58 39.09
N ILE A 4 -43.57 -5.80 39.50
CA ILE A 4 -42.89 -4.86 38.62
C ILE A 4 -41.92 -5.70 37.78
N ARG A 5 -42.30 -5.97 36.53
CA ARG A 5 -41.36 -6.53 35.57
C ARG A 5 -40.44 -5.42 35.05
N PHE A 6 -39.22 -5.43 35.53
CA PHE A 6 -38.20 -4.64 34.89
C PHE A 6 -37.82 -5.28 33.56
N ILE A 7 -38.32 -4.71 32.46
CA ILE A 7 -37.82 -5.09 31.15
C ILE A 7 -36.48 -4.44 31.01
N LEU A 8 -35.41 -5.22 31.20
CA LEU A 8 -34.06 -4.78 30.92
C LEU A 8 -33.92 -4.70 29.39
N LEU A 9 -34.13 -3.53 28.82
CA LEU A 9 -33.78 -3.26 27.43
C LEU A 9 -32.25 -3.27 27.32
N ILE A 10 -31.70 -4.44 26.99
CA ILE A 10 -30.32 -4.53 26.60
C ILE A 10 -30.22 -3.94 25.17
N THR A 11 -29.95 -2.67 25.09
CA THR A 11 -29.55 -2.08 23.81
C THR A 11 -28.17 -2.61 23.46
N LEU A 12 -28.17 -3.65 22.62
CA LEU A 12 -26.91 -4.15 22.03
C LEU A 12 -26.43 -3.08 21.04
N SER A 13 -25.66 -2.11 21.52
CA SER A 13 -24.95 -1.22 20.62
C SER A 13 -23.85 -2.01 19.96
N LEU A 14 -24.11 -2.49 18.73
CA LEU A 14 -23.07 -3.03 17.87
C LEU A 14 -22.08 -1.90 17.60
N PRO A 15 -20.79 -2.07 17.94
CA PRO A 15 -19.80 -1.08 17.53
C PRO A 15 -19.82 -1.03 16.01
N ILE A 16 -20.23 0.10 15.49
CA ILE A 16 -20.07 0.38 14.06
C ILE A 16 -18.57 0.55 13.84
N PHE A 17 -17.88 -0.54 13.51
CA PHE A 17 -16.55 -0.43 12.95
C PHE A 17 -16.72 0.22 11.58
N ALA A 18 -16.35 1.49 11.48
CA ALA A 18 -16.14 2.10 10.19
C ALA A 18 -14.94 1.36 9.56
N CYS A 19 -15.21 0.19 8.96
CA CYS A 19 -14.21 -0.49 8.13
C CYS A 19 -13.94 0.42 6.94
N SER A 20 -12.80 1.14 6.98
CA SER A 20 -12.25 1.68 5.76
C SER A 20 -12.01 0.50 4.83
N SER A 21 -12.75 0.44 3.72
CA SER A 21 -12.62 -0.64 2.76
C SER A 21 -11.19 -0.64 2.18
N LYS A 22 -10.51 -1.76 2.32
CA LYS A 22 -9.21 -1.97 1.70
C LYS A 22 -9.40 -2.38 0.26
N ILE A 23 -8.60 -1.78 -0.62
CA ILE A 23 -8.54 -2.15 -2.03
C ILE A 23 -7.29 -2.97 -2.25
N THR A 24 -7.40 -4.02 -3.02
CA THR A 24 -6.30 -4.92 -3.38
C THR A 24 -6.13 -4.93 -4.88
N GLN A 25 -4.89 -4.85 -5.34
CA GLN A 25 -4.50 -4.95 -6.74
C GLN A 25 -3.33 -5.92 -6.85
N THR A 26 -3.33 -6.78 -7.86
CA THR A 26 -2.22 -7.69 -8.15
C THR A 26 -1.56 -7.35 -9.46
N GLY A 27 -0.27 -7.58 -9.56
CA GLY A 27 0.51 -7.31 -10.75
C GLY A 27 2.00 -7.44 -10.48
N LYS A 28 2.79 -6.94 -11.40
CA LYS A 28 4.25 -6.98 -11.26
C LYS A 28 4.78 -5.71 -10.62
N ALA A 29 5.78 -5.88 -9.75
CA ALA A 29 6.57 -4.79 -9.20
C ALA A 29 7.98 -4.84 -9.77
N SER A 30 8.55 -3.67 -10.00
CA SER A 30 9.96 -3.49 -10.23
C SER A 30 10.52 -2.48 -9.24
N PHE A 31 11.76 -2.06 -9.40
CA PHE A 31 12.36 -1.05 -8.53
C PHE A 31 13.26 -0.10 -9.32
N TYR A 32 13.52 1.06 -8.74
CA TYR A 32 14.29 2.13 -9.36
C TYR A 32 15.78 1.78 -9.44
N ALA A 33 16.38 2.07 -10.60
CA ALA A 33 17.85 2.06 -10.74
C ALA A 33 18.50 3.19 -9.92
N ASP A 34 19.74 2.97 -9.49
CA ASP A 34 20.46 3.94 -8.65
C ASP A 34 20.67 5.30 -9.31
N LYS A 35 20.65 5.36 -10.66
CA LYS A 35 20.76 6.63 -11.40
C LYS A 35 19.63 7.63 -11.10
N PHE A 36 18.51 7.18 -10.52
CA PHE A 36 17.40 8.05 -10.16
C PHE A 36 17.58 8.72 -8.79
N ASN A 37 18.58 8.31 -8.00
CA ASN A 37 18.87 8.96 -6.72
C ASN A 37 19.09 10.46 -6.89
N GLY A 38 18.42 11.26 -6.08
CA GLY A 38 18.52 12.71 -6.08
C GLY A 38 17.67 13.41 -7.14
N LYS A 39 17.04 12.69 -8.06
CA LYS A 39 16.14 13.26 -9.06
C LYS A 39 14.78 13.58 -8.46
N LYS A 40 14.14 14.61 -8.98
CA LYS A 40 12.77 14.96 -8.58
C LYS A 40 11.77 13.93 -9.04
N THR A 41 10.90 13.51 -8.14
CA THR A 41 9.72 12.69 -8.45
C THR A 41 8.55 13.57 -8.90
N ALA A 42 7.47 12.95 -9.38
CA ALA A 42 6.26 13.67 -9.79
C ALA A 42 5.62 14.44 -8.64
N SER A 43 5.84 14.03 -7.39
CA SER A 43 5.36 14.77 -6.21
C SER A 43 6.16 16.04 -5.89
N GLY A 44 7.32 16.21 -6.53
CA GLY A 44 8.28 17.27 -6.22
C GLY A 44 9.34 16.88 -5.18
N GLU A 45 9.19 15.75 -4.52
CA GLU A 45 10.21 15.23 -3.60
C GLU A 45 11.40 14.66 -4.36
N LYS A 46 12.60 14.76 -3.79
CA LYS A 46 13.77 14.04 -4.33
C LYS A 46 13.66 12.56 -4.07
N PHE A 47 13.91 11.76 -5.10
CA PHE A 47 13.93 10.31 -4.97
C PHE A 47 15.19 9.85 -4.22
N ARG A 48 15.02 8.91 -3.30
CA ARG A 48 16.10 8.26 -2.54
C ARG A 48 15.84 6.76 -2.45
N ASN A 49 16.75 5.95 -2.98
CA ASN A 49 16.66 4.49 -2.85
C ASN A 49 16.77 3.98 -1.40
N SER A 50 17.19 4.83 -0.48
CA SER A 50 17.30 4.53 0.95
C SER A 50 16.00 4.75 1.72
N LYS A 51 14.94 5.23 1.08
CA LYS A 51 13.62 5.45 1.68
C LYS A 51 12.62 4.41 1.21
N LEU A 52 11.53 4.23 1.95
CA LEU A 52 10.45 3.30 1.62
C LEU A 52 9.36 4.03 0.82
N THR A 53 9.60 4.21 -0.47
CA THR A 53 8.69 4.92 -1.37
C THR A 53 8.43 4.12 -2.64
N ALA A 54 7.43 4.54 -3.40
CA ALA A 54 7.04 3.87 -4.64
C ALA A 54 6.39 4.83 -5.62
N ALA A 55 6.44 4.45 -6.90
CA ALA A 55 5.63 5.04 -7.96
C ALA A 55 4.39 4.18 -8.19
N HIS A 56 3.25 4.83 -8.34
CA HIS A 56 1.97 4.24 -8.74
C HIS A 56 1.28 5.15 -9.76
N LYS A 57 0.53 4.54 -10.69
CA LYS A 57 -0.07 5.30 -11.82
C LYS A 57 -1.09 6.34 -11.36
N THR A 58 -1.91 6.03 -10.36
CA THR A 58 -3.10 6.82 -10.04
C THR A 58 -3.29 7.14 -8.57
N LEU A 59 -2.69 6.39 -7.64
CA LEU A 59 -2.89 6.64 -6.22
C LEU A 59 -2.38 8.03 -5.82
N PRO A 60 -3.13 8.77 -4.98
CA PRO A 60 -2.67 10.07 -4.50
C PRO A 60 -1.31 10.00 -3.83
N PHE A 61 -0.49 11.04 -4.00
CA PHE A 61 0.77 11.14 -3.28
C PHE A 61 0.53 11.14 -1.77
N GLY A 62 1.38 10.42 -1.03
CA GLY A 62 1.21 10.21 0.39
C GLY A 62 0.41 8.96 0.77
N THR A 63 -0.18 8.27 -0.21
CA THR A 63 -0.90 7.02 0.06
C THR A 63 0.06 5.96 0.58
N LYS A 64 -0.31 5.34 1.70
CA LYS A 64 0.41 4.21 2.28
C LYS A 64 -0.06 2.92 1.62
N VAL A 65 0.87 2.15 1.08
CA VAL A 65 0.59 0.91 0.37
C VAL A 65 1.37 -0.23 1.00
N LYS A 66 0.66 -1.31 1.34
CA LYS A 66 1.30 -2.56 1.76
C LYS A 66 1.57 -3.39 0.51
N VAL A 67 2.81 -3.73 0.29
CA VAL A 67 3.24 -4.56 -0.84
C VAL A 67 3.62 -5.93 -0.32
N THR A 68 3.00 -6.97 -0.87
CA THR A 68 3.26 -8.37 -0.50
C THR A 68 3.86 -9.09 -1.70
N ASN A 69 5.04 -9.68 -1.54
CA ASN A 69 5.61 -10.58 -2.54
C ASN A 69 4.85 -11.90 -2.50
N LEU A 70 4.16 -12.25 -3.59
CA LEU A 70 3.33 -13.46 -3.64
C LEU A 70 4.15 -14.76 -3.62
N LYS A 71 5.43 -14.70 -3.95
CA LYS A 71 6.31 -15.87 -3.96
C LYS A 71 6.75 -16.29 -2.55
N ASN A 72 7.00 -15.34 -1.66
CA ASN A 72 7.57 -15.62 -0.32
C ASN A 72 6.73 -15.09 0.84
N GLY A 73 5.67 -14.33 0.59
CA GLY A 73 4.81 -13.74 1.61
C GLY A 73 5.40 -12.53 2.35
N LYS A 74 6.62 -12.10 2.01
CA LYS A 74 7.22 -10.92 2.64
C LYS A 74 6.49 -9.65 2.26
N THR A 75 6.39 -8.72 3.20
CA THR A 75 5.66 -7.47 3.03
C THR A 75 6.53 -6.27 3.36
N VAL A 76 6.18 -5.15 2.74
CA VAL A 76 6.76 -3.83 3.04
C VAL A 76 5.67 -2.78 2.89
N LYS A 77 5.71 -1.75 3.73
CA LYS A 77 4.85 -0.58 3.59
C LYS A 77 5.65 0.54 2.93
N VAL A 78 5.08 1.13 1.88
CA VAL A 78 5.69 2.22 1.13
C VAL A 78 4.73 3.40 1.01
N ILE A 79 5.29 4.58 0.72
CA ILE A 79 4.52 5.79 0.47
C ILE A 79 4.63 6.15 -1.00
N VAL A 80 3.49 6.36 -1.66
CA VAL A 80 3.46 6.79 -3.06
C VAL A 80 3.92 8.24 -3.17
N ASN A 81 4.96 8.50 -3.95
CA ASN A 81 5.48 9.85 -4.20
C ASN A 81 5.82 10.10 -5.67
N ASP A 82 5.52 9.16 -6.55
CA ASP A 82 5.85 9.28 -7.96
C ASP A 82 4.78 8.62 -8.84
N ARG A 83 4.86 8.88 -10.15
CA ARG A 83 3.97 8.31 -11.16
C ARG A 83 4.69 7.28 -12.02
N GLY A 84 3.98 6.25 -12.40
CA GLY A 84 4.43 5.07 -13.10
C GLY A 84 4.12 3.81 -12.31
N PRO A 85 4.55 2.65 -12.78
CA PRO A 85 5.25 2.39 -14.04
C PRO A 85 4.35 2.48 -15.27
N PHE A 86 4.94 2.75 -16.44
CA PHE A 86 4.22 2.84 -17.72
C PHE A 86 4.49 1.63 -18.61
N VAL A 87 4.82 0.51 -18.01
CA VAL A 87 5.06 -0.77 -18.66
C VAL A 87 3.87 -1.69 -18.41
N ALA A 88 3.35 -2.34 -19.44
CA ALA A 88 2.22 -3.25 -19.32
C ALA A 88 2.47 -4.36 -18.28
N GLY A 89 1.49 -4.61 -17.41
CA GLY A 89 1.55 -5.61 -16.36
C GLY A 89 2.28 -5.19 -15.08
N ARG A 90 3.02 -4.08 -15.11
CA ARG A 90 3.66 -3.51 -13.92
C ARG A 90 2.73 -2.50 -13.27
N ILE A 91 2.53 -2.65 -11.96
CA ILE A 91 1.59 -1.80 -11.20
C ILE A 91 2.28 -0.87 -10.20
N ILE A 92 3.52 -1.18 -9.83
CA ILE A 92 4.25 -0.39 -8.84
C ILE A 92 5.76 -0.49 -9.09
N ASP A 93 6.47 0.62 -8.94
CA ASP A 93 7.92 0.67 -8.90
C ASP A 93 8.38 1.05 -7.50
N LEU A 94 9.13 0.17 -6.86
CA LEU A 94 9.57 0.34 -5.48
C LEU A 94 10.94 1.02 -5.42
N SER A 95 11.22 1.71 -4.32
CA SER A 95 12.61 2.02 -3.98
C SER A 95 13.39 0.74 -3.78
N LYS A 96 14.70 0.79 -3.96
CA LYS A 96 15.57 -0.39 -3.79
C LYS A 96 15.50 -0.94 -2.35
N LYS A 97 15.40 -0.07 -1.35
CA LYS A 97 15.23 -0.48 0.04
C LYS A 97 13.95 -1.30 0.23
N ALA A 98 12.84 -0.88 -0.36
CA ALA A 98 11.58 -1.63 -0.32
C ALA A 98 11.70 -2.96 -1.06
N ALA A 99 12.31 -2.97 -2.24
CA ALA A 99 12.53 -4.18 -3.02
C ALA A 99 13.39 -5.21 -2.28
N LYS A 100 14.41 -4.76 -1.55
CA LYS A 100 15.24 -5.64 -0.71
C LYS A 100 14.42 -6.29 0.40
N LYS A 101 13.51 -5.56 1.02
CA LYS A 101 12.68 -6.06 2.12
C LYS A 101 11.76 -7.20 1.69
N ILE A 102 11.35 -7.25 0.45
CA ILE A 102 10.51 -8.33 -0.09
C ILE A 102 11.25 -9.28 -1.03
N ASP A 103 12.57 -9.17 -1.13
CA ASP A 103 13.47 -10.05 -1.90
C ASP A 103 13.13 -10.13 -3.40
N ILE A 104 12.95 -8.99 -4.07
CA ILE A 104 12.80 -8.97 -5.54
C ILE A 104 13.99 -8.40 -6.29
N VAL A 105 15.04 -7.96 -5.58
CA VAL A 105 16.19 -7.27 -6.21
C VAL A 105 16.90 -8.18 -7.21
N ASN A 106 17.17 -9.44 -6.84
CA ASN A 106 17.91 -10.35 -7.71
C ASN A 106 17.12 -10.72 -8.97
N ALA A 107 15.81 -10.89 -8.84
CA ALA A 107 14.94 -11.18 -9.97
C ALA A 107 14.65 -9.95 -10.84
N GLY A 108 14.77 -8.75 -10.28
CA GLY A 108 14.49 -7.48 -10.95
C GLY A 108 13.01 -7.13 -11.00
N VAL A 109 12.15 -8.11 -11.06
CA VAL A 109 10.69 -8.00 -11.11
C VAL A 109 10.08 -9.13 -10.28
N GLY A 110 8.97 -8.84 -9.59
CA GLY A 110 8.25 -9.85 -8.81
C GLY A 110 6.74 -9.67 -8.90
N ASN A 111 6.02 -10.77 -8.76
CA ASN A 111 4.56 -10.73 -8.65
C ASN A 111 4.17 -10.31 -7.24
N VAL A 112 3.39 -9.26 -7.13
CA VAL A 112 3.00 -8.68 -5.84
C VAL A 112 1.50 -8.46 -5.75
N LYS A 113 1.04 -8.40 -4.53
CA LYS A 113 -0.27 -7.86 -4.16
C LYS A 113 -0.05 -6.55 -3.43
N ILE A 114 -0.69 -5.48 -3.87
CA ILE A 114 -0.71 -4.22 -3.14
C ILE A 114 -2.06 -4.03 -2.48
N THR A 115 -2.03 -3.51 -1.25
CA THR A 115 -3.23 -3.24 -0.48
C THR A 115 -3.17 -1.83 0.08
N TYR A 116 -4.22 -1.07 -0.09
CA TYR A 116 -4.32 0.30 0.40
C TYR A 116 -5.75 0.63 0.80
N LYS A 117 -5.90 1.66 1.62
CA LYS A 117 -7.22 2.12 2.05
C LYS A 117 -7.84 3.00 0.98
N LYS A 118 -9.14 2.79 0.71
CA LYS A 118 -9.90 3.69 -0.13
C LYS A 118 -10.00 5.04 0.59
N LYS A 119 -9.62 6.11 -0.11
CA LYS A 119 -9.74 7.46 0.43
C LYS A 119 -11.23 7.79 0.57
N LYS A 120 -11.66 8.16 1.78
CA LYS A 120 -12.99 8.78 1.98
C LYS A 120 -13.01 10.11 1.25
N LYS A 121 -14.02 10.29 0.42
CA LYS A 121 -14.30 11.61 -0.15
C LYS A 121 -14.71 12.58 0.95
#